data_ed49e055c29565689292979f80082718
#
_entry.id   ed49e055c29565689292979f80082718
#
_cell.length_a   1.000
_cell.length_b   1.000
_cell.length_c   1.000
_cell.angle_alpha   90.00
_cell.angle_beta   90.00
_cell.angle_gamma   90.00
#
_symmetry.space_group_name_H-M   'P 1'
#
loop_
_entity.id
_entity.type
_entity.pdbx_description
1 polymer ?
#
loop_
_entity_poly.entity_id
_entity_poly.type
_entity_poly.pdbx_seq_one_letter_code
_entity_poly.pdbx_strand_id
1 'polypeptide(L)'
;MFTGPEWVIVPAARKIEEAEKETKMAAKDNLKTGGQILVEGLRANGVDRVYCVPGESYLAALDAFHDIPEIQLVVCRQEGGAAMMADAHGKLTGRPGVCFVTRAPGATNASSGIHVAFQDSTPLVLLIGQVPRGHSEREAFQEIDFRRMYGEMAKWVGQIDDEARVSEYVNRAFHLAISGRPGPVVLVLPEDMLCARAAPADIAPAAEIQPHPGAEDMKV
;
A
#
# COMPACT_ATOMS: atom_id res chain seq x y z
N MET A 1 -19.15 53.53 -41.42
CA MET A 1 -19.79 52.94 -40.24
C MET A 1 -18.87 51.83 -39.75
N PHE A 2 -18.09 52.08 -38.70
CA PHE A 2 -17.27 51.04 -38.04
C PHE A 2 -18.08 50.50 -36.87
N THR A 3 -18.52 49.24 -36.96
CA THR A 3 -19.08 48.50 -35.84
C THR A 3 -17.92 48.00 -35.00
N GLY A 4 -17.71 48.58 -33.83
CA GLY A 4 -16.69 48.12 -32.87
C GLY A 4 -17.09 46.77 -32.24
N PRO A 5 -16.13 46.05 -31.67
CA PRO A 5 -16.39 44.74 -31.08
C PRO A 5 -17.35 44.86 -29.88
N GLU A 6 -18.47 44.10 -29.91
CA GLU A 6 -19.34 43.92 -28.76
C GLU A 6 -18.59 43.17 -27.63
N TRP A 7 -18.28 43.92 -26.59
CA TRP A 7 -17.71 43.32 -25.35
C TRP A 7 -18.83 42.61 -24.59
N VAL A 8 -18.83 41.27 -24.64
CA VAL A 8 -19.71 40.47 -23.80
C VAL A 8 -19.13 40.44 -22.39
N ILE A 9 -19.70 41.22 -21.49
CA ILE A 9 -19.35 41.18 -20.05
C ILE A 9 -19.96 39.91 -19.48
N VAL A 10 -19.14 38.86 -19.30
CA VAL A 10 -19.55 37.66 -18.60
C VAL A 10 -19.62 37.99 -17.10
N PRO A 11 -20.77 37.82 -16.42
CA PRO A 11 -20.90 38.11 -15.00
C PRO A 11 -19.88 37.32 -14.19
N ALA A 12 -19.25 37.95 -13.19
CA ALA A 12 -18.22 37.31 -12.35
C ALA A 12 -18.71 35.99 -11.71
N ALA A 13 -20.01 35.93 -11.35
CA ALA A 13 -20.66 34.73 -10.84
C ALA A 13 -20.56 33.50 -11.81
N ARG A 14 -20.73 33.77 -13.11
CA ARG A 14 -20.64 32.69 -14.11
C ARG A 14 -19.24 32.16 -14.30
N LYS A 15 -18.21 33.00 -14.18
CA LYS A 15 -16.80 32.58 -14.18
C LYS A 15 -16.44 31.75 -12.95
N ILE A 16 -17.01 32.08 -11.79
CA ILE A 16 -16.83 31.33 -10.56
C ILE A 16 -17.51 29.97 -10.69
N GLU A 17 -18.73 29.86 -11.18
CA GLU A 17 -19.44 28.61 -11.41
C GLU A 17 -18.73 27.72 -12.44
N GLU A 18 -18.18 28.27 -13.51
CA GLU A 18 -17.42 27.57 -14.53
C GLU A 18 -16.11 27.02 -13.94
N ALA A 19 -15.38 27.85 -13.18
CA ALA A 19 -14.16 27.42 -12.47
C ALA A 19 -14.41 26.33 -11.41
N GLU A 20 -15.52 26.42 -10.67
CA GLU A 20 -15.94 25.38 -9.72
C GLU A 20 -16.33 24.08 -10.41
N LYS A 21 -17.00 24.15 -11.58
CA LYS A 21 -17.32 22.96 -12.39
C LYS A 21 -16.07 22.31 -12.97
N GLU A 22 -15.15 23.12 -13.49
CA GLU A 22 -13.85 22.61 -13.99
C GLU A 22 -13.04 21.97 -12.87
N THR A 23 -12.98 22.59 -11.68
CA THR A 23 -12.30 22.03 -10.51
C THR A 23 -12.94 20.73 -10.03
N LYS A 24 -14.28 20.65 -9.99
CA LYS A 24 -15.00 19.41 -9.64
C LYS A 24 -14.85 18.33 -10.69
N MET A 25 -14.78 18.68 -11.98
CA MET A 25 -14.57 17.73 -13.06
C MET A 25 -13.13 17.19 -13.04
N ALA A 26 -12.13 18.05 -12.88
CA ALA A 26 -10.72 17.66 -12.72
C ALA A 26 -10.50 16.79 -11.46
N ALA A 27 -11.18 17.11 -10.35
CA ALA A 27 -11.15 16.29 -9.14
C ALA A 27 -11.78 14.90 -9.36
N LYS A 28 -12.82 14.79 -10.17
CA LYS A 28 -13.48 13.54 -10.51
C LYS A 28 -12.65 12.67 -11.44
N ASP A 29 -11.89 13.29 -12.35
CA ASP A 29 -10.98 12.59 -13.28
C ASP A 29 -9.70 12.08 -12.59
N ASN A 30 -9.38 12.58 -11.39
CA ASN A 30 -8.21 12.15 -10.60
C ASN A 30 -8.53 11.06 -9.57
N LEU A 31 -9.75 10.50 -9.58
CA LEU A 31 -10.13 9.44 -8.66
C LEU A 31 -9.57 8.10 -9.12
N LYS A 32 -8.83 7.43 -8.22
CA LYS A 32 -8.26 6.09 -8.41
C LYS A 32 -8.88 5.11 -7.44
N THR A 33 -8.89 3.83 -7.80
CA THR A 33 -9.28 2.77 -6.85
C THR A 33 -8.22 2.62 -5.76
N GLY A 34 -8.62 2.12 -4.58
CA GLY A 34 -7.67 1.80 -3.52
C GLY A 34 -6.56 0.86 -3.99
N GLY A 35 -6.87 -0.08 -4.90
CA GLY A 35 -5.89 -0.96 -5.55
C GLY A 35 -4.87 -0.18 -6.39
N GLN A 36 -5.33 0.78 -7.20
CA GLN A 36 -4.43 1.64 -7.99
C GLN A 36 -3.55 2.51 -7.10
N ILE A 37 -4.12 3.12 -6.06
CA ILE A 37 -3.36 3.94 -5.10
C ILE A 37 -2.32 3.09 -4.36
N LEU A 38 -2.67 1.85 -3.99
CA LEU A 38 -1.75 0.90 -3.36
C LEU A 38 -0.55 0.61 -4.25
N VAL A 39 -0.79 0.19 -5.50
CA VAL A 39 0.29 -0.22 -6.42
C VAL A 39 1.18 0.96 -6.82
N GLU A 40 0.61 2.15 -7.02
CA GLU A 40 1.38 3.37 -7.21
C GLU A 40 2.23 3.73 -5.97
N GLY A 41 1.68 3.55 -4.77
CA GLY A 41 2.41 3.73 -3.52
C GLY A 41 3.58 2.75 -3.38
N LEU A 42 3.42 1.48 -3.80
CA LEU A 42 4.51 0.51 -3.86
C LEU A 42 5.60 0.95 -4.84
N ARG A 43 5.21 1.37 -6.06
CA ARG A 43 6.15 1.90 -7.06
C ARG A 43 6.90 3.12 -6.55
N ALA A 44 6.21 4.07 -5.93
CA ALA A 44 6.82 5.27 -5.35
C ALA A 44 7.86 4.95 -4.27
N ASN A 45 7.68 3.86 -3.52
CA ASN A 45 8.64 3.35 -2.54
C ASN A 45 9.73 2.45 -3.14
N GLY A 46 9.87 2.42 -4.46
CA GLY A 46 10.94 1.72 -5.17
C GLY A 46 10.77 0.20 -5.26
N VAL A 47 9.55 -0.31 -5.11
CA VAL A 47 9.26 -1.74 -5.28
C VAL A 47 9.37 -2.10 -6.76
N ASP A 48 10.23 -3.06 -7.09
CA ASP A 48 10.43 -3.59 -8.44
C ASP A 48 9.82 -5.00 -8.62
N ARG A 49 9.45 -5.67 -7.52
CA ARG A 49 8.80 -6.98 -7.55
C ARG A 49 7.96 -7.26 -6.32
N VAL A 50 6.90 -8.04 -6.52
CA VAL A 50 6.01 -8.52 -5.47
C VAL A 50 5.88 -10.04 -5.61
N TYR A 51 6.13 -10.77 -4.53
CA TYR A 51 5.95 -12.22 -4.46
C TYR A 51 4.52 -12.51 -4.00
N CYS A 52 3.73 -13.23 -4.79
CA CYS A 52 2.32 -13.41 -4.46
C CYS A 52 1.79 -14.82 -4.78
N VAL A 53 0.74 -15.19 -4.07
CA VAL A 53 -0.20 -16.23 -4.50
C VAL A 53 -1.52 -15.53 -4.79
N PRO A 54 -1.95 -15.42 -6.06
CA PRO A 54 -3.14 -14.68 -6.43
C PRO A 54 -4.39 -15.15 -5.71
N GLY A 55 -5.23 -14.20 -5.28
CA GLY A 55 -6.48 -14.49 -4.59
C GLY A 55 -7.56 -13.45 -4.88
N GLU A 56 -8.82 -13.85 -4.73
CA GLU A 56 -9.97 -13.02 -5.06
C GLU A 56 -10.08 -11.75 -4.20
N SER A 57 -9.62 -11.82 -2.94
CA SER A 57 -9.73 -10.70 -1.99
C SER A 57 -8.93 -9.45 -2.37
N TYR A 58 -8.12 -9.49 -3.42
CA TYR A 58 -7.34 -8.35 -3.88
C TYR A 58 -7.27 -8.23 -5.41
N LEU A 59 -8.33 -8.63 -6.12
CA LEU A 59 -8.41 -8.54 -7.58
C LEU A 59 -8.18 -7.11 -8.08
N ALA A 60 -8.70 -6.08 -7.39
CA ALA A 60 -8.48 -4.69 -7.77
C ALA A 60 -7.01 -4.27 -7.72
N ALA A 61 -6.20 -4.86 -6.83
CA ALA A 61 -4.76 -4.64 -6.82
C ALA A 61 -4.06 -5.44 -7.93
N LEU A 62 -4.49 -6.68 -8.21
CA LEU A 62 -3.96 -7.47 -9.34
C LEU A 62 -4.19 -6.78 -10.69
N ASP A 63 -5.37 -6.20 -10.87
CA ASP A 63 -5.72 -5.39 -12.05
C ASP A 63 -4.79 -4.16 -12.16
N ALA A 64 -4.57 -3.46 -11.05
CA ALA A 64 -3.68 -2.30 -11.02
C ALA A 64 -2.21 -2.65 -11.32
N PHE A 65 -1.73 -3.82 -10.93
CA PHE A 65 -0.38 -4.28 -11.29
C PHE A 65 -0.22 -4.50 -12.80
N HIS A 66 -1.28 -4.86 -13.52
CA HIS A 66 -1.25 -5.00 -14.98
C HIS A 66 -0.88 -3.68 -15.67
N ASP A 67 -1.29 -2.56 -15.12
CA ASP A 67 -1.05 -1.22 -15.65
C ASP A 67 0.32 -0.64 -15.25
N ILE A 68 1.06 -1.31 -14.34
CA ILE A 68 2.37 -0.85 -13.84
C ILE A 68 3.43 -1.94 -14.08
N PRO A 69 3.91 -2.10 -15.32
CA PRO A 69 4.85 -3.16 -15.71
C PRO A 69 6.22 -3.04 -15.06
N GLU A 70 6.54 -1.91 -14.44
CA GLU A 70 7.78 -1.71 -13.68
C GLU A 70 7.84 -2.58 -12.42
N ILE A 71 6.69 -3.06 -11.91
CA ILE A 71 6.63 -3.99 -10.79
C ILE A 71 6.38 -5.40 -11.31
N GLN A 72 7.37 -6.26 -11.21
CA GLN A 72 7.24 -7.67 -11.57
C GLN A 72 6.41 -8.42 -10.54
N LEU A 73 5.26 -9.01 -10.95
CA LEU A 73 4.51 -9.98 -10.14
C LEU A 73 5.15 -11.36 -10.28
N VAL A 74 5.72 -11.87 -9.18
CA VAL A 74 6.27 -13.23 -9.09
C VAL A 74 5.20 -14.13 -8.48
N VAL A 75 4.47 -14.83 -9.35
CA VAL A 75 3.40 -15.76 -8.93
C VAL A 75 4.01 -17.04 -8.37
N CYS A 76 3.76 -17.29 -7.09
CA CYS A 76 4.22 -18.45 -6.36
C CYS A 76 3.13 -19.52 -6.25
N ARG A 77 3.51 -20.74 -5.87
CA ARG A 77 2.59 -21.87 -5.69
C ARG A 77 2.12 -22.06 -4.25
N GLN A 78 2.79 -21.35 -3.30
CA GLN A 78 2.51 -21.47 -1.87
C GLN A 78 3.02 -20.21 -1.16
N GLU A 79 2.25 -19.69 -0.22
CA GLU A 79 2.45 -18.36 0.39
C GLU A 79 3.65 -18.33 1.34
N GLY A 80 3.96 -19.43 2.02
CA GLY A 80 5.19 -19.55 2.82
C GLY A 80 6.43 -19.39 1.95
N GLY A 81 6.44 -20.00 0.75
CA GLY A 81 7.49 -19.79 -0.25
C GLY A 81 7.56 -18.35 -0.72
N ALA A 82 6.42 -17.70 -1.00
CA ALA A 82 6.36 -16.29 -1.38
C ALA A 82 6.94 -15.38 -0.28
N ALA A 83 6.56 -15.64 0.99
CA ALA A 83 7.06 -14.88 2.14
C ALA A 83 8.56 -15.06 2.35
N MET A 84 9.09 -16.30 2.19
CA MET A 84 10.53 -16.57 2.25
C MET A 84 11.31 -15.91 1.10
N MET A 85 10.72 -15.81 -0.10
CA MET A 85 11.33 -15.07 -1.21
C MET A 85 11.38 -13.56 -0.92
N ALA A 86 10.32 -13.00 -0.30
CA ALA A 86 10.31 -11.61 0.15
C ALA A 86 11.34 -11.38 1.28
N ASP A 87 11.48 -12.29 2.23
CA ASP A 87 12.53 -12.25 3.25
C ASP A 87 13.93 -12.26 2.63
N ALA A 88 14.19 -13.19 1.70
CA ALA A 88 15.46 -13.25 0.98
C ALA A 88 15.75 -11.94 0.20
N HIS A 89 14.73 -11.34 -0.41
CA HIS A 89 14.86 -10.03 -1.08
C HIS A 89 15.31 -8.95 -0.08
N GLY A 90 14.64 -8.88 1.08
CA GLY A 90 15.00 -7.93 2.13
C GLY A 90 16.44 -8.10 2.63
N LYS A 91 16.88 -9.34 2.85
CA LYS A 91 18.26 -9.67 3.27
C LYS A 91 19.31 -9.28 2.23
N LEU A 92 19.02 -9.51 0.94
CA LEU A 92 19.98 -9.24 -0.12
C LEU A 92 20.09 -7.76 -0.50
N THR A 93 19.00 -7.02 -0.36
CA THR A 93 18.93 -5.63 -0.88
C THR A 93 18.94 -4.57 0.22
N GLY A 94 18.61 -4.93 1.46
CA GLY A 94 18.33 -3.98 2.55
C GLY A 94 17.01 -3.22 2.39
N ARG A 95 16.28 -3.43 1.28
CA ARG A 95 14.98 -2.81 1.00
C ARG A 95 13.86 -3.77 1.39
N PRO A 96 12.67 -3.28 1.81
CA PRO A 96 11.57 -4.16 2.16
C PRO A 96 11.17 -5.08 1.02
N GLY A 97 11.28 -6.40 1.22
CA GLY A 97 10.66 -7.36 0.31
C GLY A 97 9.15 -7.33 0.46
N VAL A 98 8.40 -7.44 -0.64
CA VAL A 98 6.93 -7.36 -0.62
C VAL A 98 6.32 -8.72 -0.94
N CYS A 99 5.46 -9.20 -0.02
CA CYS A 99 4.66 -10.41 -0.22
C CYS A 99 3.18 -10.06 -0.22
N PHE A 100 2.38 -10.61 -1.15
CA PHE A 100 0.94 -10.38 -1.22
C PHE A 100 0.18 -11.71 -1.20
N VAL A 101 -0.73 -11.85 -0.24
CA VAL A 101 -1.50 -13.07 -0.01
C VAL A 101 -2.99 -12.77 0.18
N THR A 102 -3.82 -13.80 0.00
CA THR A 102 -5.26 -13.70 0.26
C THR A 102 -5.55 -13.81 1.76
N ARG A 103 -6.85 -13.91 2.12
CA ARG A 103 -7.41 -14.00 3.49
C ARG A 103 -6.72 -15.09 4.34
N ALA A 104 -7.37 -15.54 5.41
CA ALA A 104 -6.78 -16.40 6.44
C ALA A 104 -5.95 -17.60 5.94
N PRO A 105 -6.36 -18.43 4.99
CA PRO A 105 -5.52 -19.55 4.55
C PRO A 105 -4.18 -19.08 3.94
N GLY A 106 -4.20 -18.03 3.12
CA GLY A 106 -2.99 -17.46 2.53
C GLY A 106 -2.11 -16.78 3.57
N ALA A 107 -2.72 -15.99 4.46
CA ALA A 107 -2.01 -15.32 5.54
C ALA A 107 -1.38 -16.32 6.52
N THR A 108 -2.09 -17.37 6.94
CA THR A 108 -1.53 -18.39 7.83
C THR A 108 -0.36 -19.15 7.21
N ASN A 109 -0.44 -19.46 5.92
CA ASN A 109 0.68 -20.06 5.20
C ASN A 109 1.91 -19.13 5.15
N ALA A 110 1.73 -17.81 4.97
CA ALA A 110 2.82 -16.85 4.93
C ALA A 110 3.50 -16.61 6.29
N SER A 111 2.84 -16.96 7.42
CA SER A 111 3.29 -16.60 8.77
C SER A 111 4.69 -17.08 9.11
N SER A 112 5.11 -18.22 8.60
CA SER A 112 6.47 -18.76 8.84
C SER A 112 7.55 -17.82 8.30
N GLY A 113 7.36 -17.28 7.08
CA GLY A 113 8.31 -16.31 6.50
C GLY A 113 8.32 -14.97 7.26
N ILE A 114 7.16 -14.55 7.76
CA ILE A 114 7.07 -13.32 8.57
C ILE A 114 7.79 -13.50 9.90
N HIS A 115 7.63 -14.66 10.56
CA HIS A 115 8.34 -14.95 11.79
C HIS A 115 9.86 -14.99 11.58
N VAL A 116 10.34 -15.59 10.49
CA VAL A 116 11.77 -15.59 10.13
C VAL A 116 12.28 -14.17 9.94
N ALA A 117 11.57 -13.35 9.13
CA ALA A 117 11.94 -11.96 8.90
C ALA A 117 11.99 -11.13 10.21
N PHE A 118 11.07 -11.40 11.15
CA PHE A 118 11.05 -10.73 12.45
C PHE A 118 12.26 -11.10 13.31
N GLN A 119 12.60 -12.38 13.37
CA GLN A 119 13.76 -12.85 14.16
C GLN A 119 15.09 -12.38 13.56
N ASP A 120 15.20 -12.37 12.25
CA ASP A 120 16.41 -11.99 11.51
C ASP A 120 16.53 -10.48 11.28
N SER A 121 15.56 -9.67 11.74
CA SER A 121 15.55 -8.21 11.52
C SER A 121 15.54 -7.84 10.03
N THR A 122 14.81 -8.60 9.22
CA THR A 122 14.71 -8.38 7.78
C THR A 122 13.54 -7.43 7.45
N PRO A 123 13.75 -6.34 6.71
CA PRO A 123 12.67 -5.48 6.29
C PRO A 123 11.75 -6.22 5.29
N LEU A 124 10.45 -6.25 5.60
CA LEU A 124 9.44 -6.91 4.79
C LEU A 124 8.08 -6.23 4.95
N VAL A 125 7.30 -6.13 3.87
CA VAL A 125 5.90 -5.71 3.90
C VAL A 125 5.02 -6.86 3.41
N LEU A 126 4.16 -7.37 4.30
CA LEU A 126 3.14 -8.34 3.96
C LEU A 126 1.82 -7.63 3.70
N LEU A 127 1.26 -7.81 2.52
CA LEU A 127 -0.05 -7.34 2.11
C LEU A 127 -1.04 -8.50 2.19
N ILE A 128 -2.16 -8.32 2.90
CA ILE A 128 -3.17 -9.36 3.08
C ILE A 128 -4.52 -8.82 2.63
N GLY A 129 -5.14 -9.47 1.64
CA GLY A 129 -6.53 -9.19 1.32
C GLY A 129 -7.46 -9.65 2.44
N GLN A 130 -8.50 -8.87 2.74
CA GLN A 130 -9.47 -9.13 3.82
C GLN A 130 -10.90 -9.11 3.27
N VAL A 131 -11.84 -9.65 4.05
CA VAL A 131 -13.27 -9.53 3.76
C VAL A 131 -13.71 -8.06 3.69
N PRO A 132 -14.80 -7.74 2.96
CA PRO A 132 -15.32 -6.38 2.92
C PRO A 132 -15.60 -5.84 4.33
N ARG A 133 -15.37 -4.54 4.56
CA ARG A 133 -15.56 -3.85 5.86
C ARG A 133 -16.91 -4.14 6.53
N GLY A 134 -17.98 -4.19 5.72
CA GLY A 134 -19.34 -4.49 6.20
C GLY A 134 -19.56 -5.94 6.64
N HIS A 135 -18.60 -6.84 6.39
CA HIS A 135 -18.68 -8.25 6.78
C HIS A 135 -17.83 -8.59 8.01
N SER A 136 -17.06 -7.64 8.53
CA SER A 136 -16.20 -7.84 9.70
C SER A 136 -17.00 -8.27 10.93
N GLU A 137 -16.44 -9.19 11.73
CA GLU A 137 -17.02 -9.76 12.94
C GLU A 137 -18.33 -10.51 12.72
N ARG A 138 -18.50 -11.11 11.54
CA ARG A 138 -19.68 -11.90 11.17
C ARG A 138 -19.35 -13.34 10.82
N GLU A 139 -18.16 -13.83 11.18
CA GLU A 139 -17.65 -15.14 10.79
C GLU A 139 -17.69 -15.33 9.27
N ALA A 140 -17.32 -14.26 8.54
CA ALA A 140 -17.31 -14.26 7.08
C ALA A 140 -16.25 -15.26 6.56
N PHE A 141 -16.44 -15.74 5.34
CA PHE A 141 -15.56 -16.75 4.75
C PHE A 141 -14.08 -16.32 4.78
N GLN A 142 -13.27 -17.09 5.47
CA GLN A 142 -11.82 -16.88 5.63
C GLN A 142 -11.44 -15.60 6.42
N GLU A 143 -12.35 -15.05 7.20
CA GLU A 143 -12.08 -13.92 8.08
C GLU A 143 -11.27 -14.36 9.30
N ILE A 144 -10.24 -13.61 9.65
CA ILE A 144 -9.58 -13.61 10.96
C ILE A 144 -9.11 -12.21 11.34
N ASP A 145 -8.88 -12.00 12.63
CA ASP A 145 -8.25 -10.77 13.13
C ASP A 145 -6.73 -10.86 12.95
N PHE A 146 -6.22 -10.23 11.90
CA PHE A 146 -4.79 -10.25 11.58
C PHE A 146 -3.93 -9.44 12.57
N ARG A 147 -4.50 -8.46 13.29
CA ARG A 147 -3.78 -7.76 14.35
C ARG A 147 -3.44 -8.70 15.50
N ARG A 148 -4.38 -9.58 15.87
CA ARG A 148 -4.15 -10.60 16.89
C ARG A 148 -3.20 -11.69 16.40
N MET A 149 -3.34 -12.11 15.14
CA MET A 149 -2.50 -13.16 14.56
C MET A 149 -1.03 -12.74 14.45
N TYR A 150 -0.77 -11.54 13.94
CA TYR A 150 0.59 -11.09 13.64
C TYR A 150 1.20 -10.15 14.69
N GLY A 151 0.46 -9.82 15.75
CA GLY A 151 0.85 -8.81 16.74
C GLY A 151 2.20 -9.05 17.42
N GLU A 152 2.61 -10.32 17.57
CA GLU A 152 3.89 -10.69 18.19
C GLU A 152 5.01 -10.98 17.18
N MET A 153 4.70 -11.05 15.89
CA MET A 153 5.68 -11.38 14.84
C MET A 153 5.82 -10.31 13.75
N ALA A 154 5.29 -9.12 14.00
CA ALA A 154 5.45 -7.97 13.13
C ALA A 154 5.67 -6.68 13.93
N LYS A 155 6.41 -5.73 13.39
CA LYS A 155 6.63 -4.41 14.02
C LYS A 155 5.35 -3.59 14.11
N TRP A 156 4.47 -3.78 13.15
CA TRP A 156 3.18 -3.12 13.07
C TRP A 156 2.22 -3.90 12.19
N VAL A 157 0.96 -3.93 12.60
CA VAL A 157 -0.15 -4.49 11.81
C VAL A 157 -1.20 -3.40 11.65
N GLY A 158 -1.41 -2.94 10.43
CA GLY A 158 -2.41 -1.91 10.10
C GLY A 158 -3.47 -2.45 9.16
N GLN A 159 -4.74 -2.15 9.42
CA GLN A 159 -5.83 -2.36 8.47
C GLN A 159 -6.22 -1.01 7.87
N ILE A 160 -6.37 -0.97 6.56
CA ILE A 160 -6.73 0.24 5.82
C ILE A 160 -8.24 0.23 5.56
N ASP A 161 -8.97 0.99 6.38
CA ASP A 161 -10.44 1.07 6.27
C ASP A 161 -10.93 2.27 5.44
N ASP A 162 -10.01 3.15 5.03
CA ASP A 162 -10.28 4.36 4.25
C ASP A 162 -9.37 4.41 3.03
N GLU A 163 -9.95 4.36 1.85
CA GLU A 163 -9.24 4.40 0.57
C GLU A 163 -8.43 5.69 0.35
N ALA A 164 -8.85 6.80 0.93
CA ALA A 164 -8.11 8.07 0.87
C ALA A 164 -6.78 8.02 1.65
N ARG A 165 -6.64 7.09 2.59
CA ARG A 165 -5.47 6.93 3.44
C ARG A 165 -4.51 5.82 2.97
N VAL A 166 -4.77 5.18 1.84
CA VAL A 166 -3.91 4.09 1.34
C VAL A 166 -2.46 4.54 1.20
N SER A 167 -2.20 5.70 0.57
CA SER A 167 -0.84 6.24 0.41
C SER A 167 -0.13 6.47 1.75
N GLU A 168 -0.85 6.98 2.77
CA GLU A 168 -0.33 7.19 4.12
C GLU A 168 0.12 5.86 4.76
N TYR A 169 -0.74 4.83 4.69
CA TYR A 169 -0.44 3.53 5.29
C TYR A 169 0.71 2.81 4.59
N VAL A 170 0.74 2.86 3.25
CA VAL A 170 1.85 2.29 2.47
C VAL A 170 3.16 2.94 2.86
N ASN A 171 3.22 4.27 2.83
CA ASN A 171 4.45 4.99 3.18
C ASN A 171 4.89 4.70 4.62
N ARG A 172 3.95 4.68 5.58
CA ARG A 172 4.20 4.31 6.97
C ARG A 172 4.74 2.88 7.08
N ALA A 173 4.20 1.93 6.31
CA ALA A 173 4.65 0.54 6.33
C ALA A 173 6.12 0.43 5.91
N PHE A 174 6.50 1.07 4.81
CA PHE A 174 7.88 1.08 4.33
C PHE A 174 8.82 1.76 5.32
N HIS A 175 8.43 2.93 5.85
CA HIS A 175 9.21 3.62 6.88
C HIS A 175 9.44 2.75 8.12
N LEU A 176 8.39 2.11 8.65
CA LEU A 176 8.51 1.26 9.83
C LEU A 176 9.33 0.00 9.56
N ALA A 177 9.22 -0.58 8.35
CA ALA A 177 9.97 -1.79 8.01
C ALA A 177 11.49 -1.57 8.07
N ILE A 178 11.98 -0.37 7.72
CA ILE A 178 13.42 -0.05 7.68
C ILE A 178 13.92 0.73 8.90
N SER A 179 13.03 1.35 9.70
CA SER A 179 13.42 2.23 10.81
C SER A 179 13.86 1.45 12.04
N GLY A 180 14.88 1.94 12.75
CA GLY A 180 15.44 1.32 13.95
C GLY A 180 15.90 -0.11 13.68
N ARG A 181 15.46 -1.10 14.49
CA ARG A 181 15.63 -2.52 14.13
C ARG A 181 14.72 -2.84 12.95
N PRO A 182 15.22 -3.17 11.75
CA PRO A 182 14.38 -3.55 10.63
C PRO A 182 13.51 -4.76 10.95
N GLY A 183 12.42 -4.93 10.22
CA GLY A 183 11.54 -6.08 10.44
C GLY A 183 10.24 -6.00 9.64
N PRO A 184 9.42 -7.06 9.69
CA PRO A 184 8.20 -7.14 8.92
C PRO A 184 7.10 -6.22 9.45
N VAL A 185 6.33 -5.70 8.49
CA VAL A 185 5.11 -4.93 8.70
C VAL A 185 3.99 -5.59 7.92
N VAL A 186 2.77 -5.58 8.47
CA VAL A 186 1.59 -6.19 7.84
C VAL A 186 0.54 -5.12 7.55
N LEU A 187 0.07 -5.07 6.31
CA LEU A 187 -1.08 -4.26 5.89
C LEU A 187 -2.24 -5.17 5.50
N VAL A 188 -3.38 -4.94 6.13
CA VAL A 188 -4.64 -5.63 5.89
C VAL A 188 -5.53 -4.76 5.03
N LEU A 189 -6.05 -5.33 3.93
CA LEU A 189 -6.66 -4.61 2.83
C LEU A 189 -8.07 -5.16 2.58
N PRO A 190 -9.13 -4.55 3.16
CA PRO A 190 -10.49 -4.94 2.86
C PRO A 190 -10.80 -4.85 1.36
N GLU A 191 -11.45 -5.86 0.82
CA GLU A 191 -11.73 -6.00 -0.62
C GLU A 191 -12.52 -4.80 -1.19
N ASP A 192 -13.54 -4.35 -0.46
CA ASP A 192 -14.35 -3.18 -0.84
C ASP A 192 -13.57 -1.86 -0.78
N MET A 193 -12.60 -1.73 0.13
CA MET A 193 -11.68 -0.59 0.18
C MET A 193 -10.77 -0.56 -1.07
N LEU A 194 -10.28 -1.72 -1.51
CA LEU A 194 -9.46 -1.78 -2.73
C LEU A 194 -10.23 -1.39 -3.99
N CYS A 195 -11.56 -1.60 -4.01
CA CYS A 195 -12.44 -1.22 -5.12
C CYS A 195 -12.94 0.22 -5.04
N ALA A 196 -13.03 0.80 -3.84
CA ALA A 196 -13.51 2.16 -3.62
C ALA A 196 -12.55 3.20 -4.22
N ARG A 197 -13.09 4.38 -4.59
CA ARG A 197 -12.32 5.42 -5.28
C ARG A 197 -12.05 6.61 -4.38
N ALA A 198 -10.81 7.07 -4.37
CA ALA A 198 -10.39 8.29 -3.69
C ALA A 198 -9.38 9.07 -4.55
N ALA A 199 -9.18 10.33 -4.21
CA ALA A 199 -8.06 11.09 -4.72
C ALA A 199 -6.78 10.60 -4.02
N PRO A 200 -5.72 10.20 -4.75
CA PRO A 200 -4.46 9.80 -4.13
C PRO A 200 -3.84 10.99 -3.39
N ALA A 201 -3.33 10.76 -2.19
CA ALA A 201 -2.52 11.76 -1.51
C ALA A 201 -1.11 11.77 -2.12
N ASP A 202 -0.57 12.97 -2.34
CA ASP A 202 0.83 13.16 -2.75
C ASP A 202 1.72 13.03 -1.50
N ILE A 203 2.33 11.86 -1.32
CA ILE A 203 3.19 11.54 -0.17
C ILE A 203 4.57 11.19 -0.69
N ALA A 204 5.60 11.84 -0.15
CA ALA A 204 6.98 11.50 -0.46
C ALA A 204 7.31 10.06 -0.02
N PRO A 205 8.11 9.32 -0.80
CA PRO A 205 8.51 7.96 -0.44
C PRO A 205 9.27 7.94 0.90
N ALA A 206 9.23 6.79 1.57
CA ALA A 206 9.95 6.59 2.82
C ALA A 206 11.46 6.75 2.59
N ALA A 207 12.08 7.65 3.35
CA ALA A 207 13.53 7.83 3.32
C ALA A 207 14.20 6.83 4.27
N GLU A 208 15.29 6.24 3.82
CA GLU A 208 16.15 5.43 4.68
C GLU A 208 16.87 6.36 5.68
N ILE A 209 16.66 6.08 6.97
CA ILE A 209 17.37 6.77 8.04
C ILE A 209 18.51 5.86 8.49
N GLN A 210 19.76 6.24 8.19
CA GLN A 210 20.95 5.56 8.68
C GLN A 210 21.44 6.27 9.95
N PRO A 211 21.14 5.72 11.15
CA PRO A 211 21.65 6.29 12.39
C PRO A 211 23.18 6.06 12.47
N HIS A 212 23.92 7.11 12.75
CA HIS A 212 25.34 7.01 13.04
C HIS A 212 25.57 7.18 14.55
N PRO A 213 26.45 6.39 15.17
CA PRO A 213 26.81 6.60 16.58
C PRO A 213 27.39 7.98 16.79
N GLY A 214 27.03 8.64 17.87
CA GLY A 214 27.64 9.91 18.28
C GLY A 214 29.10 9.76 18.65
N ALA A 215 29.85 10.87 18.67
CA ALA A 215 31.26 10.85 19.04
C ALA A 215 31.52 10.28 20.47
N GLU A 216 30.56 10.45 21.38
CA GLU A 216 30.63 9.88 22.74
C GLU A 216 30.41 8.37 22.76
N ASP A 217 29.53 7.85 21.89
CA ASP A 217 29.23 6.40 21.78
C ASP A 217 30.43 5.61 21.21
N MET A 218 31.34 6.29 20.53
CA MET A 218 32.55 5.70 19.95
C MET A 218 33.75 5.70 20.91
N LYS A 219 33.60 6.25 22.12
CA LYS A 219 34.61 6.22 23.17
C LYS A 219 34.44 4.95 23.99
N VAL A 220 35.14 3.87 23.63
CA VAL A 220 35.22 2.60 24.36
C VAL A 220 36.57 2.46 24.98
#